data_fef7703c292f3da3386ce0ab95d4c0e2
#
_entry.id   fef7703c292f3da3386ce0ab95d4c0e2
#
_cell.length_a   1.000
_cell.length_b   1.000
_cell.length_c   1.000
_cell.angle_alpha   90.00
_cell.angle_beta   90.00
_cell.angle_gamma   90.00
#
_symmetry.space_group_name_H-M   'P 1'
#
loop_
_entity.id
_entity.type
_entity.pdbx_description
1 polymer ?
#
loop_
_entity_poly.entity_id
_entity_poly.type
_entity_poly.pdbx_seq_one_letter_code
_entity_poly.pdbx_strand_id
1 'polypeptide(L)' 'MSVNHMNQRQLANRWGVSEATLERWRSEGIGPVFLKLQGRVMYRLEDVEAYEHDCLRKSTSERVAGGEA' A
#
# COMPACT_ATOMS: atom_id res chain seq x y z
N MET A 1 13.69 9.88 -15.42
CA MET A 1 12.98 9.92 -15.12
C MET A 1 12.88 9.69 -13.90
N SER A 2 12.26 10.12 -13.38
CA SER A 2 12.28 9.96 -12.08
C SER A 2 11.28 9.00 -11.61
N VAL A 3 11.62 8.22 -10.64
CA VAL A 3 10.73 7.28 -10.05
C VAL A 3 10.34 7.87 -8.72
N ASN A 4 9.07 7.99 -8.49
CA ASN A 4 8.61 8.52 -7.22
C ASN A 4 8.61 7.41 -6.19
N HIS A 5 9.23 7.71 -5.06
CA HIS A 5 9.26 6.79 -3.95
C HIS A 5 8.63 7.47 -2.75
N MET A 6 8.07 6.68 -1.88
CA MET A 6 7.59 7.22 -0.62
C MET A 6 8.06 6.31 0.50
N ASN A 7 8.25 6.89 1.66
CA ASN A 7 8.67 6.09 2.79
C ASN A 7 7.42 5.53 3.48
N GLN A 8 7.66 4.71 4.48
CA GLN A 8 6.58 4.06 5.19
C GLN A 8 5.60 5.06 5.80
N ARG A 9 6.15 6.12 6.33
CA ARG A 9 5.32 7.14 6.97
C ARG A 9 4.40 7.80 5.96
N GLN A 10 4.93 8.11 4.79
CA GLN A 10 4.14 8.75 3.76
C GLN A 10 3.04 7.83 3.27
N LEU A 11 3.36 6.56 3.11
CA LEU A 11 2.36 5.60 2.67
C LEU A 11 1.28 5.42 3.74
N ALA A 12 1.68 5.38 5.00
CA ALA A 12 0.72 5.27 6.08
C ALA A 12 -0.24 6.44 6.06
N ASN A 13 0.29 7.65 5.83
CA ASN A 13 -0.55 8.82 5.75
C ASN A 13 -1.48 8.76 4.55
N ARG A 14 -0.98 8.28 3.44
CA ARG A 14 -1.78 8.19 2.22
C ARG A 14 -2.99 7.29 2.43
N TRP A 15 -2.80 6.20 3.16
CA TRP A 15 -3.88 5.23 3.35
C TRP A 15 -4.59 5.37 4.67
N GLY A 16 -4.16 6.29 5.50
CA GLY A 16 -4.80 6.50 6.79
C GLY A 16 -4.63 5.35 7.75
N VAL A 17 -3.48 4.70 7.69
CA VAL A 17 -3.19 3.60 8.60
C VAL A 17 -1.92 3.94 9.37
N SER A 18 -1.60 3.15 10.37
CA SER A 18 -0.41 3.38 11.15
C SER A 18 0.79 2.72 10.47
N GLU A 19 1.97 3.19 10.82
CA GLU A 19 3.18 2.57 10.31
C GLU A 19 3.31 1.14 10.80
N ALA A 20 2.83 0.88 12.00
CA ALA A 20 2.87 -0.47 12.55
C ALA A 20 2.03 -1.42 11.71
N THR A 21 0.95 -0.93 11.15
CA THR A 21 0.12 -1.74 10.28
C THR A 21 0.89 -2.16 9.04
N LEU A 22 1.63 -1.22 8.46
CA LEU A 22 2.42 -1.53 7.27
C LEU A 22 3.53 -2.51 7.59
N GLU A 23 4.13 -2.38 8.76
CA GLU A 23 5.17 -3.30 9.18
C GLU A 23 4.62 -4.70 9.33
N ARG A 24 3.45 -4.81 9.91
CA ARG A 24 2.82 -6.10 10.07
C ARG A 24 2.50 -6.73 8.73
N TRP A 25 2.01 -5.91 7.80
CA TRP A 25 1.70 -6.42 6.46
C TRP A 25 2.94 -6.97 5.78
N ARG A 26 4.07 -6.27 5.91
CA ARG A 26 5.31 -6.77 5.31
C ARG A 26 5.71 -8.09 5.92
N SER A 27 5.54 -8.19 7.22
CA SER A 27 5.87 -9.41 7.94
C SER A 27 4.99 -10.57 7.51
N GLU A 28 3.75 -10.28 7.18
CA GLU A 28 2.80 -11.28 6.77
C GLU A 28 2.82 -11.55 5.27
N GLY A 29 3.63 -10.80 4.55
CA GLY A 29 3.73 -11.00 3.11
C GLY A 29 2.56 -10.42 2.33
N ILE A 30 1.88 -9.44 2.89
CA ILE A 30 0.79 -8.79 2.20
C ILE A 30 1.15 -7.32 2.01
N GLY A 31 0.34 -6.63 1.24
CA GLY A 31 0.60 -5.23 0.95
C GLY A 31 1.36 -5.07 -0.35
N PRO A 32 1.71 -3.85 -0.69
CA PRO A 32 2.39 -3.60 -1.95
C PRO A 32 3.84 -4.02 -1.91
N VAL A 33 4.42 -4.15 -3.08
CA VAL A 33 5.83 -4.43 -3.23
C VAL A 33 6.62 -3.28 -2.60
N PHE A 34 7.68 -3.59 -1.96
CA PHE A 34 8.51 -2.57 -1.33
C PHE A 34 9.98 -2.80 -1.64
N LEU A 35 10.76 -1.76 -1.44
CA LEU A 35 12.20 -1.80 -1.63
C LEU A 35 12.87 -1.57 -0.29
N LYS A 36 14.01 -2.17 -0.12
CA LYS A 36 14.80 -1.92 1.07
C LYS A 36 16.09 -1.27 0.62
N LEU A 37 16.19 0.01 0.83
CA LEU A 37 17.37 0.76 0.41
C LEU A 37 18.12 1.24 1.62
N GLN A 38 19.34 0.75 1.77
CA GLN A 38 20.19 1.20 2.87
C GLN A 38 19.49 1.13 4.22
N GLY A 39 18.79 0.02 4.44
CA GLY A 39 18.11 -0.17 5.70
C GLY A 39 16.79 0.53 5.84
N ARG A 40 16.36 1.21 4.80
CA ARG A 40 15.08 1.92 4.81
C ARG A 40 14.11 1.23 3.89
N VAL A 41 12.87 1.18 4.32
CA VAL A 41 11.81 0.63 3.49
C VAL A 41 11.21 1.77 2.69
N MET A 42 11.16 1.56 1.38
CA MET A 42 10.60 2.54 0.46
C MET A 42 9.58 1.84 -0.42
N TYR A 43 8.60 2.58 -0.86
CA TYR A 43 7.57 2.06 -1.75
C TYR A 43 7.59 2.90 -3.02
N ARG A 44 7.55 2.25 -4.17
CA ARG A 44 7.47 2.99 -5.42
C ARG A 44 6.02 3.37 -5.65
N LEU A 45 5.82 4.59 -6.12
CA LEU A 45 4.46 5.05 -6.35
C LEU A 45 3.70 4.13 -7.28
N GLU A 46 4.36 3.67 -8.33
CA GLU A 46 3.69 2.81 -9.29
C GLU A 46 3.24 1.50 -8.64
N ASP A 47 4.02 0.98 -7.71
CA ASP A 47 3.63 -0.24 -7.02
C ASP A 47 2.49 0.02 -6.05
N VAL A 48 2.50 1.17 -5.42
CA VAL A 48 1.44 1.56 -4.51
C VAL A 48 0.13 1.70 -5.28
N GLU A 49 0.20 2.35 -6.42
CA GLU A 49 -0.99 2.54 -7.23
C GLU A 49 -1.51 1.23 -7.78
N ALA A 50 -0.61 0.34 -8.16
CA ALA A 50 -1.02 -0.96 -8.66
C ALA A 50 -1.73 -1.75 -7.57
N TYR A 51 -1.22 -1.67 -6.36
CA TYR A 51 -1.84 -2.37 -5.25
C TYR A 51 -3.21 -1.79 -4.94
N GLU A 52 -3.30 -0.47 -4.97
CA GLU A 52 -4.58 0.20 -4.73
C GLU A 52 -5.59 -0.21 -5.78
N HIS A 53 -5.15 -0.29 -7.00
CA HIS A 53 -6.02 -0.65 -8.10
C HIS A 53 -6.53 -2.07 -7.94
N ASP A 54 -5.65 -2.95 -7.54
CA ASP A 54 -6.01 -4.33 -7.33
C ASP A 54 -6.99 -4.48 -6.18
N CYS A 55 -6.75 -3.77 -5.11
CA CYS A 55 -7.65 -3.79 -3.97
C CYS A 55 -9.00 -3.20 -4.33
N LEU A 56 -8.98 -2.17 -5.13
CA LEU A 56 -10.21 -1.54 -5.54
C LEU A 56 -11.08 -2.50 -6.33
N ARG A 57 -10.46 -3.26 -7.20
CA ARG A 57 -11.20 -4.22 -8.01
C ARG A 57 -11.84 -5.29 -7.12
N LYS A 58 -11.11 -5.79 -6.17
CA LYS A 58 -11.64 -6.80 -5.28
C LYS A 58 -12.72 -6.24 -4.39
N SER A 59 -12.46 -5.06 -3.89
CA SER A 59 -13.39 -4.43 -2.98
C SER A 59 -14.67 -4.01 -3.66
N THR A 60 -14.57 -3.71 -4.93
CA THR A 60 -15.72 -3.25 -5.64
C THR A 60 -16.85 -4.24 -5.60
N SER A 61 -16.56 -5.48 -5.84
CA SER A 61 -17.63 -6.46 -5.81
C SER A 61 -18.17 -6.64 -4.41
N GLU A 62 -17.32 -6.66 -3.45
CA GLU A 62 -17.79 -6.78 -2.09
C GLU A 62 -18.53 -5.57 -1.64
N ARG A 63 -18.04 -4.41 -2.05
CA ARG A 63 -18.62 -3.20 -1.65
C ARG A 63 -19.98 -3.02 -2.21
N VAL A 64 -20.13 -3.37 -3.41
CA VAL A 64 -21.42 -3.29 -4.02
C VAL A 64 -22.38 -4.21 -3.30
N ALA A 65 -21.94 -5.37 -2.99
CA ALA A 65 -22.75 -6.28 -2.26
C ALA A 65 -23.02 -5.75 -0.88
N GLY A 66 -21.99 -5.18 -0.30
CA GLY A 66 -22.11 -4.67 1.02
C GLY A 66 -22.78 -3.35 1.05
N GLY A 67 -22.85 -2.81 -0.03
CA GLY A 67 -23.42 -1.54 -0.02
C GLY A 67 -22.56 -0.63 0.66
N GLU A 68 -21.79 -0.55 0.78
CA GLU A 68 -21.11 0.25 1.26
C GLU A 68 -21.35 1.11 1.41
N ALA A 69 -21.69 1.11 1.33
CA ALA A 69 -22.02 1.93 1.29
C ALA A 69 -22.07 2.24 1.83
#